data_072b5a61f33f6c308fd6294fceeef065
#
_entry.id   072b5a61f33f6c308fd6294fceeef065
#
_cell.length_a   1.000
_cell.length_b   1.000
_cell.length_c   1.000
_cell.angle_alpha   90.00
_cell.angle_beta   90.00
_cell.angle_gamma   90.00
#
_symmetry.space_group_name_H-M   'P 1'
#
loop_
_entity.id
_entity.type
_entity.pdbx_description
1 polymer ?
#
loop_
_entity_poly.entity_id
_entity_poly.type
_entity_poly.pdbx_seq_one_letter_code
_entity_poly.pdbx_strand_id
1 'polypeptide(L)'
;HVSWTDIPLLGMLTPLSFLSKAEVRTWPVAGWLAAKAGSLFIRRGSGDSQLIRKQMTRHLQTDHALLMFPEGTTTDGRSLRTFHGRLLAAAIDSEVMLQPVAIRYLRDGEIDALAPFIGDDDLLSHLMRLFSNDCGDVEVHLLKPIACQGRERAALAFEAQQAVQKALFGEVAKPAEPRRAGELIAA
;
A
#
# COMPACT_ATOMS: atom_id res chain seq x y z
N HIS A 1 2.14 0.48 -4.18
CA HIS A 1 0.80 0.36 -4.78
C HIS A 1 0.83 0.85 -6.22
N VAL A 2 0.52 -0.03 -7.17
CA VAL A 2 0.71 0.24 -8.60
C VAL A 2 -0.64 0.34 -9.32
N SER A 3 -1.58 -0.53 -8.96
CA SER A 3 -2.84 -0.67 -9.71
C SER A 3 -3.99 -1.11 -8.81
N TRP A 4 -5.22 -0.91 -9.25
CA TRP A 4 -6.39 -1.53 -8.62
C TRP A 4 -6.31 -3.07 -8.64
N THR A 5 -5.54 -3.65 -9.55
CA THR A 5 -5.31 -5.09 -9.65
C THR A 5 -4.53 -5.65 -8.45
N ASP A 6 -3.81 -4.83 -7.69
CA ASP A 6 -3.15 -5.24 -6.44
C ASP A 6 -4.16 -5.84 -5.44
N ILE A 7 -5.40 -5.33 -5.44
CA ILE A 7 -6.46 -5.76 -4.53
C ILE A 7 -6.87 -7.22 -4.78
N PRO A 8 -7.38 -7.60 -5.98
CA PRO A 8 -7.73 -8.98 -6.24
C PRO A 8 -6.53 -9.92 -6.20
N LEU A 9 -5.34 -9.49 -6.65
CA LEU A 9 -4.13 -10.32 -6.61
C LEU A 9 -3.74 -10.70 -5.19
N LEU A 10 -3.70 -9.73 -4.26
CA LEU A 10 -3.40 -10.01 -2.86
C LEU A 10 -4.53 -10.80 -2.18
N GLY A 11 -5.79 -10.54 -2.56
CA GLY A 11 -6.94 -11.29 -2.07
C GLY A 11 -6.98 -12.76 -2.51
N MET A 12 -6.29 -13.13 -3.58
CA MET A 12 -6.14 -14.51 -4.00
C MET A 12 -5.17 -15.30 -3.12
N LEU A 13 -4.22 -14.63 -2.47
CA LEU A 13 -3.19 -15.27 -1.64
C LEU A 13 -3.70 -15.63 -0.25
N THR A 14 -4.59 -14.81 0.32
CA THR A 14 -5.15 -15.02 1.66
C THR A 14 -6.46 -14.24 1.80
N PRO A 15 -7.40 -14.71 2.64
CA PRO A 15 -8.59 -13.93 2.96
C PRO A 15 -8.21 -12.57 3.58
N LEU A 16 -8.51 -11.49 2.87
CA LEU A 16 -8.19 -10.12 3.27
C LEU A 16 -9.42 -9.23 3.20
N SER A 17 -9.60 -8.42 4.23
CA SER A 17 -10.45 -7.24 4.14
C SER A 17 -9.64 -6.05 3.63
N PHE A 18 -10.28 -5.15 2.89
CA PHE A 18 -9.61 -4.01 2.26
C PHE A 18 -10.10 -2.70 2.84
N LEU A 19 -9.21 -1.74 2.95
CA LEU A 19 -9.57 -0.37 3.27
C LEU A 19 -9.82 0.38 1.96
N SER A 20 -11.10 0.58 1.63
CA SER A 20 -11.54 1.20 0.38
C SER A 20 -12.11 2.60 0.60
N LYS A 21 -12.09 3.43 -0.45
CA LYS A 21 -12.82 4.70 -0.46
C LYS A 21 -14.34 4.42 -0.44
N ALA A 22 -15.13 5.26 0.24
CA ALA A 22 -16.58 5.11 0.31
C ALA A 22 -17.27 5.11 -1.08
N GLU A 23 -16.71 5.86 -2.02
CA GLU A 23 -17.19 5.95 -3.40
C GLU A 23 -17.14 4.61 -4.14
N VAL A 24 -16.17 3.76 -3.83
CA VAL A 24 -16.04 2.41 -4.43
C VAL A 24 -17.26 1.55 -4.13
N ARG A 25 -17.92 1.77 -2.97
CA ARG A 25 -19.14 1.04 -2.59
C ARG A 25 -20.29 1.21 -3.61
N THR A 26 -20.34 2.32 -4.32
CA THR A 26 -21.37 2.61 -5.32
C THR A 26 -21.09 2.02 -6.70
N TRP A 27 -19.93 1.45 -6.91
CA TRP A 27 -19.56 0.82 -8.18
C TRP A 27 -20.28 -0.54 -8.31
N PRO A 28 -20.98 -0.81 -9.42
CA PRO A 28 -21.92 -1.94 -9.51
C PRO A 28 -21.31 -3.30 -9.20
N VAL A 29 -20.11 -3.59 -9.72
CA VAL A 29 -19.42 -4.88 -9.54
C VAL A 29 -18.36 -4.78 -8.42
N ALA A 30 -17.46 -3.80 -8.51
CA ALA A 30 -16.35 -3.65 -7.57
C ALA A 30 -16.86 -3.34 -6.15
N GLY A 31 -17.91 -2.55 -6.00
CA GLY A 31 -18.52 -2.24 -4.70
C GLY A 31 -19.16 -3.48 -4.05
N TRP A 32 -19.85 -4.31 -4.86
CA TRP A 32 -20.44 -5.55 -4.37
C TRP A 32 -19.35 -6.57 -3.96
N LEU A 33 -18.32 -6.75 -4.77
CA LEU A 33 -17.19 -7.63 -4.45
C LEU A 33 -16.45 -7.16 -3.19
N ALA A 34 -16.13 -5.86 -3.09
CA ALA A 34 -15.48 -5.27 -1.93
C ALA A 34 -16.32 -5.45 -0.65
N ALA A 35 -17.64 -5.26 -0.74
CA ALA A 35 -18.53 -5.48 0.40
C ALA A 35 -18.57 -6.95 0.82
N LYS A 36 -18.61 -7.89 -0.13
CA LYS A 36 -18.54 -9.34 0.15
C LYS A 36 -17.21 -9.77 0.74
N ALA A 37 -16.11 -9.14 0.36
CA ALA A 37 -14.79 -9.37 0.94
C ALA A 37 -14.61 -8.71 2.32
N GLY A 38 -15.67 -8.15 2.93
CA GLY A 38 -15.61 -7.53 4.26
C GLY A 38 -14.82 -6.22 4.28
N SER A 39 -14.74 -5.51 3.15
CA SER A 39 -13.99 -4.25 3.05
C SER A 39 -14.56 -3.17 3.94
N LEU A 40 -13.67 -2.40 4.58
CA LEU A 40 -14.00 -1.19 5.32
C LEU A 40 -14.04 0.00 4.37
N PHE A 41 -15.20 0.66 4.29
CA PHE A 41 -15.38 1.84 3.45
C PHE A 41 -15.20 3.12 4.25
N ILE A 42 -14.25 3.96 3.83
CA ILE A 42 -13.92 5.22 4.51
C ILE A 42 -14.18 6.43 3.62
N ARG A 43 -14.71 7.51 4.20
CA ARG A 43 -14.76 8.83 3.58
C ARG A 43 -13.48 9.59 3.92
N ARG A 44 -12.70 9.94 2.91
CA ARG A 44 -11.52 10.81 3.09
C ARG A 44 -11.99 12.26 3.26
N GLY A 45 -11.37 12.99 4.19
CA GLY A 45 -11.66 14.43 4.36
C GLY A 45 -12.83 14.78 5.28
N SER A 46 -13.53 13.80 5.88
CA SER A 46 -14.66 14.06 6.81
C SER A 46 -14.24 14.47 8.22
N GLY A 47 -12.97 14.67 8.50
CA GLY A 47 -12.48 14.98 9.87
C GLY A 47 -12.50 13.79 10.85
N ASP A 48 -13.14 12.68 10.50
CA ASP A 48 -13.38 11.51 11.37
C ASP A 48 -12.23 10.50 11.37
N SER A 49 -10.97 10.95 11.41
CA SER A 49 -9.82 10.05 11.47
C SER A 49 -9.86 9.12 12.70
N GLN A 50 -10.46 9.58 13.80
CA GLN A 50 -10.65 8.75 15.00
C GLN A 50 -11.71 7.67 14.82
N LEU A 51 -12.80 7.95 14.09
CA LEU A 51 -13.83 6.95 13.80
C LEU A 51 -13.28 5.84 12.90
N ILE A 52 -12.53 6.22 11.86
CA ILE A 52 -11.85 5.27 10.97
C ILE A 52 -10.88 4.39 11.77
N ARG A 53 -10.05 5.00 12.61
CA ARG A 53 -9.12 4.28 13.48
C ARG A 53 -9.86 3.27 14.38
N LYS A 54 -10.95 3.68 15.03
CA LYS A 54 -11.78 2.77 15.86
C LYS A 54 -12.38 1.62 15.06
N GLN A 55 -12.86 1.86 13.85
CA GLN A 55 -13.41 0.82 12.98
C GLN A 55 -12.33 -0.19 12.57
N MET A 56 -11.15 0.30 12.17
CA MET A 56 -10.01 -0.55 11.84
C MET A 56 -9.56 -1.38 13.05
N THR A 57 -9.42 -0.77 14.23
CA THR A 57 -9.05 -1.46 15.47
C THR A 57 -10.04 -2.57 15.81
N ARG A 58 -11.36 -2.30 15.76
CA ARG A 58 -12.38 -3.33 15.98
C ARG A 58 -12.28 -4.47 14.97
N HIS A 59 -12.03 -4.16 13.71
CA HIS A 59 -11.88 -5.16 12.66
C HIS A 59 -10.68 -6.07 12.91
N LEU A 60 -9.52 -5.48 13.24
CA LEU A 60 -8.30 -6.22 13.56
C LEU A 60 -8.43 -7.10 14.80
N GLN A 61 -9.26 -6.71 15.77
CA GLN A 61 -9.56 -7.49 16.98
C GLN A 61 -10.45 -8.72 16.73
N THR A 62 -11.00 -8.88 15.52
CA THR A 62 -11.83 -10.04 15.13
C THR A 62 -11.05 -11.06 14.29
N ASP A 63 -9.74 -11.09 14.40
CA ASP A 63 -8.81 -11.98 13.66
C ASP A 63 -8.92 -11.88 12.13
N HIS A 64 -9.40 -10.74 11.61
CA HIS A 64 -9.44 -10.48 10.19
C HIS A 64 -8.23 -9.66 9.77
N ALA A 65 -7.50 -10.14 8.78
CA ALA A 65 -6.41 -9.37 8.19
C ALA A 65 -6.96 -8.19 7.37
N LEU A 66 -6.36 -7.02 7.54
CA LEU A 66 -6.75 -5.79 6.86
C LEU A 66 -5.61 -5.30 5.96
N LEU A 67 -5.85 -5.29 4.65
CA LEU A 67 -4.93 -4.72 3.67
C LEU A 67 -5.15 -3.21 3.54
N MET A 68 -4.06 -2.47 3.58
CA MET A 68 -4.04 -1.04 3.31
C MET A 68 -2.87 -0.66 2.42
N PHE A 69 -3.02 0.41 1.67
CA PHE A 69 -1.95 0.99 0.86
C PHE A 69 -1.48 2.30 1.51
N PRO A 70 -0.35 2.28 2.25
CA PRO A 70 0.09 3.44 3.03
C PRO A 70 0.58 4.61 2.19
N GLU A 71 0.85 4.41 0.91
CA GLU A 71 1.17 5.47 -0.06
C GLU A 71 -0.02 6.38 -0.39
N GLY A 72 -1.24 5.89 -0.16
CA GLY A 72 -2.48 6.63 -0.36
C GLY A 72 -2.92 6.82 -1.81
N THR A 73 -2.09 6.47 -2.78
CA THR A 73 -2.36 6.50 -4.22
C THR A 73 -1.48 5.49 -4.94
N THR A 74 -1.80 5.20 -6.19
CA THR A 74 -1.01 4.38 -7.10
C THR A 74 0.20 5.15 -7.66
N THR A 75 1.23 4.40 -8.08
CA THR A 75 2.45 4.90 -8.71
C THR A 75 2.75 4.09 -9.98
N ASP A 76 3.77 4.50 -10.72
CA ASP A 76 4.26 3.78 -11.90
C ASP A 76 5.10 2.53 -11.57
N GLY A 77 5.25 2.20 -10.28
CA GLY A 77 6.05 1.06 -9.80
C GLY A 77 7.56 1.28 -9.84
N ARG A 78 8.05 2.45 -10.29
CA ARG A 78 9.49 2.78 -10.38
C ARG A 78 10.04 3.43 -9.11
N SER A 79 9.16 3.87 -8.23
CA SER A 79 9.53 4.48 -6.96
C SER A 79 8.44 4.27 -5.91
N LEU A 80 8.81 4.38 -4.63
CA LEU A 80 7.86 4.39 -3.51
C LEU A 80 7.56 5.82 -3.08
N ARG A 81 6.30 6.08 -2.76
CA ARG A 81 5.89 7.29 -2.05
C ARG A 81 6.06 7.09 -0.55
N THR A 82 6.04 8.21 0.17
CA THR A 82 6.09 8.18 1.65
C THR A 82 4.90 7.42 2.23
N PHE A 83 5.17 6.51 3.15
CA PHE A 83 4.16 5.77 3.88
C PHE A 83 3.51 6.64 4.96
N HIS A 84 2.20 6.79 4.89
CA HIS A 84 1.43 7.58 5.84
C HIS A 84 1.15 6.79 7.13
N GLY A 85 1.88 7.09 8.20
CA GLY A 85 1.76 6.41 9.50
C GLY A 85 0.40 6.52 10.19
N ARG A 86 -0.48 7.44 9.76
CA ARG A 86 -1.83 7.60 10.36
C ARG A 86 -2.68 6.34 10.28
N LEU A 87 -2.58 5.59 9.19
CA LEU A 87 -3.32 4.34 8.99
C LEU A 87 -2.77 3.21 9.87
N LEU A 88 -1.48 3.26 10.23
CA LEU A 88 -0.84 2.24 11.07
C LEU A 88 -1.20 2.36 12.56
N ALA A 89 -1.81 3.47 12.97
CA ALA A 89 -2.24 3.67 14.36
C ALA A 89 -3.20 2.57 14.86
N ALA A 90 -4.08 2.07 13.98
CA ALA A 90 -4.99 1.00 14.34
C ALA A 90 -4.27 -0.34 14.62
N ALA A 91 -3.20 -0.64 13.87
CA ALA A 91 -2.38 -1.83 14.11
C ALA A 91 -1.64 -1.75 15.46
N ILE A 92 -1.15 -0.54 15.82
CA ILE A 92 -0.52 -0.30 17.12
C ILE A 92 -1.54 -0.48 18.26
N ASP A 93 -2.73 0.10 18.12
CA ASP A 93 -3.79 -0.01 19.13
C ASP A 93 -4.31 -1.44 19.33
N SER A 94 -4.22 -2.25 18.27
CA SER A 94 -4.65 -3.66 18.29
C SER A 94 -3.51 -4.62 18.64
N GLU A 95 -2.28 -4.12 18.80
CA GLU A 95 -1.07 -4.89 19.08
C GLU A 95 -0.81 -6.02 18.08
N VAL A 96 -1.32 -5.90 16.85
CA VAL A 96 -1.16 -6.90 15.79
C VAL A 96 0.19 -6.76 15.08
N MET A 97 0.58 -7.79 14.35
CA MET A 97 1.75 -7.74 13.48
C MET A 97 1.43 -6.97 12.20
N LEU A 98 2.35 -6.14 11.75
CA LEU A 98 2.33 -5.51 10.43
C LEU A 98 3.13 -6.37 9.45
N GLN A 99 2.48 -6.87 8.41
CA GLN A 99 3.12 -7.62 7.33
C GLN A 99 3.39 -6.67 6.15
N PRO A 100 4.61 -6.16 5.94
CA PRO A 100 4.91 -5.40 4.73
C PRO A 100 4.88 -6.33 3.52
N VAL A 101 4.30 -5.81 2.42
CA VAL A 101 4.20 -6.55 1.15
C VAL A 101 4.74 -5.66 0.04
N ALA A 102 5.67 -6.18 -0.73
CA ALA A 102 6.17 -5.54 -1.94
C ALA A 102 5.56 -6.22 -3.17
N ILE A 103 5.05 -5.43 -4.10
CA ILE A 103 4.46 -5.91 -5.34
C ILE A 103 5.15 -5.26 -6.53
N ARG A 104 5.47 -6.05 -7.55
CA ARG A 104 6.11 -5.61 -8.79
C ARG A 104 5.41 -6.24 -9.97
N TYR A 105 5.15 -5.45 -10.98
CA TYR A 105 4.63 -5.90 -12.27
C TYR A 105 5.76 -5.91 -13.28
N LEU A 106 5.90 -7.01 -13.99
CA LEU A 106 6.93 -7.24 -14.99
C LEU A 106 6.31 -7.66 -16.32
N ARG A 107 6.93 -7.27 -17.40
CA ARG A 107 6.65 -7.73 -18.75
C ARG A 107 7.99 -7.91 -19.47
N ASP A 108 8.20 -9.11 -19.99
CA ASP A 108 9.47 -9.47 -20.64
C ASP A 108 10.72 -9.22 -19.75
N GLY A 109 10.56 -9.37 -18.42
CA GLY A 109 11.62 -9.15 -17.43
C GLY A 109 11.86 -7.70 -17.02
N GLU A 110 11.17 -6.75 -17.64
CA GLU A 110 11.25 -5.32 -17.32
C GLU A 110 10.01 -4.84 -16.55
N ILE A 111 10.09 -3.66 -15.92
CA ILE A 111 8.93 -3.08 -15.23
C ILE A 111 7.82 -2.83 -16.24
N ASP A 112 6.64 -3.44 -15.99
CA ASP A 112 5.49 -3.33 -16.86
C ASP A 112 4.94 -1.90 -16.89
N ALA A 113 4.91 -1.30 -18.07
CA ALA A 113 4.36 0.04 -18.30
C ALA A 113 2.84 0.05 -18.47
N LEU A 114 2.19 -1.12 -18.66
CA LEU A 114 0.75 -1.24 -18.90
C LEU A 114 -0.06 -1.46 -17.62
N ALA A 115 0.57 -2.07 -16.60
CA ALA A 115 -0.08 -2.41 -15.33
C ALA A 115 -0.41 -1.21 -14.44
N PRO A 116 0.37 -0.11 -14.40
CA PRO A 116 0.06 1.03 -13.55
C PRO A 116 -1.29 1.67 -13.89
N PHE A 117 -2.05 1.99 -12.82
CA PHE A 117 -3.30 2.75 -12.90
C PHE A 117 -3.09 4.12 -12.28
N ILE A 118 -2.69 5.10 -13.09
CA ILE A 118 -2.22 6.42 -12.66
C ILE A 118 -2.80 7.55 -13.52
N GLY A 119 -2.70 8.77 -13.00
CA GLY A 119 -3.17 9.97 -13.70
C GLY A 119 -4.69 9.95 -13.94
N ASP A 120 -5.08 10.20 -15.19
CA ASP A 120 -6.47 10.25 -15.64
C ASP A 120 -6.98 8.90 -16.18
N ASP A 121 -6.33 7.79 -15.84
CA ASP A 121 -6.78 6.45 -16.25
C ASP A 121 -8.22 6.19 -15.74
N ASP A 122 -9.10 5.81 -16.62
CA ASP A 122 -10.40 5.24 -16.27
C ASP A 122 -10.35 3.71 -16.26
N LEU A 123 -11.22 3.11 -15.45
CA LEU A 123 -11.22 1.67 -15.21
C LEU A 123 -11.43 0.85 -16.50
N LEU A 124 -12.31 1.31 -17.39
CA LEU A 124 -12.64 0.57 -18.61
C LEU A 124 -11.48 0.59 -19.61
N SER A 125 -10.91 1.75 -19.85
CA SER A 125 -9.74 1.90 -20.74
C SER A 125 -8.54 1.11 -20.23
N HIS A 126 -8.30 1.13 -18.91
CA HIS A 126 -7.22 0.35 -18.30
C HIS A 126 -7.48 -1.16 -18.43
N LEU A 127 -8.71 -1.62 -18.20
CA LEU A 127 -9.10 -3.02 -18.36
C LEU A 127 -8.89 -3.48 -19.81
N MET A 128 -9.33 -2.68 -20.79
CA MET A 128 -9.10 -2.95 -22.21
C MET A 128 -7.61 -2.99 -22.54
N ARG A 129 -6.82 -2.08 -21.99
CA ARG A 129 -5.35 -2.07 -22.15
C ARG A 129 -4.72 -3.37 -21.63
N LEU A 130 -5.13 -3.86 -20.46
CA LEU A 130 -4.61 -5.10 -19.89
C LEU A 130 -5.02 -6.33 -20.73
N PHE A 131 -6.28 -6.41 -21.16
CA PHE A 131 -6.78 -7.58 -21.92
C PHE A 131 -6.34 -7.60 -23.39
N SER A 132 -5.96 -6.48 -23.97
CA SER A 132 -5.51 -6.38 -25.36
C SER A 132 -4.03 -6.67 -25.54
N ASN A 133 -3.31 -6.96 -24.46
CA ASN A 133 -1.88 -7.23 -24.49
C ASN A 133 -1.57 -8.60 -23.89
N ASP A 134 -0.38 -9.10 -24.18
CA ASP A 134 0.11 -10.36 -23.64
C ASP A 134 0.19 -10.32 -22.09
N CYS A 135 0.22 -11.50 -21.50
CA CYS A 135 0.31 -11.65 -20.05
C CYS A 135 1.60 -11.01 -19.51
N GLY A 136 1.46 -10.30 -18.40
CA GLY A 136 2.58 -9.86 -17.58
C GLY A 136 2.72 -10.73 -16.34
N ASP A 137 3.88 -10.70 -15.72
CA ASP A 137 4.17 -11.36 -14.46
C ASP A 137 3.94 -10.42 -13.28
N VAL A 138 3.55 -10.98 -12.14
CA VAL A 138 3.44 -10.22 -10.89
C VAL A 138 4.24 -10.93 -9.81
N GLU A 139 5.23 -10.24 -9.28
CA GLU A 139 5.98 -10.66 -8.12
C GLU A 139 5.36 -10.08 -6.85
N VAL A 140 5.06 -10.95 -5.88
CA VAL A 140 4.58 -10.56 -4.56
C VAL A 140 5.55 -11.08 -3.50
N HIS A 141 6.17 -10.16 -2.78
CA HIS A 141 7.11 -10.48 -1.70
C HIS A 141 6.45 -10.19 -0.35
N LEU A 142 6.16 -11.26 0.40
CA LEU A 142 5.74 -11.16 1.80
C LEU A 142 7.00 -11.00 2.65
N LEU A 143 7.20 -9.81 3.22
CA LEU A 143 8.41 -9.47 3.96
C LEU A 143 8.26 -9.88 5.43
N LYS A 144 9.35 -9.79 6.20
CA LYS A 144 9.31 -10.14 7.63
C LYS A 144 8.28 -9.29 8.38
N PRO A 145 7.36 -9.92 9.14
CA PRO A 145 6.40 -9.20 9.96
C PRO A 145 7.09 -8.31 11.01
N ILE A 146 6.52 -7.14 11.26
CA ILE A 146 6.99 -6.15 12.23
C ILE A 146 6.01 -6.09 13.40
N ALA A 147 6.48 -6.23 14.64
CA ALA A 147 5.65 -6.04 15.82
C ALA A 147 5.25 -4.57 15.98
N CYS A 148 3.95 -4.32 16.23
CA CYS A 148 3.42 -2.96 16.36
C CYS A 148 3.35 -2.48 17.80
N GLN A 149 3.37 -3.37 18.78
CA GLN A 149 3.21 -3.05 20.21
C GLN A 149 4.26 -2.04 20.68
N GLY A 150 3.80 -0.98 21.32
CA GLY A 150 4.69 0.05 21.91
C GLY A 150 5.46 0.90 20.89
N ARG A 151 5.14 0.79 19.58
CA ARG A 151 5.85 1.51 18.53
C ARG A 151 5.27 2.90 18.26
N GLU A 152 6.14 3.81 17.90
CA GLU A 152 5.73 5.12 17.36
C GLU A 152 5.35 4.94 15.87
N ARG A 153 4.22 5.55 15.46
CA ARG A 153 3.62 5.35 14.14
C ARG A 153 4.51 5.77 12.96
N ALA A 154 5.33 6.86 13.15
CA ALA A 154 6.21 7.31 12.08
C ALA A 154 7.41 6.36 11.94
N ALA A 155 7.96 5.86 13.05
CA ALA A 155 9.02 4.86 13.05
C ALA A 155 8.57 3.55 12.41
N LEU A 156 7.34 3.09 12.71
CA LEU A 156 6.75 1.90 12.10
C LEU A 156 6.54 2.06 10.59
N ALA A 157 6.02 3.23 10.15
CA ALA A 157 5.83 3.53 8.74
C ALA A 157 7.16 3.59 7.99
N PHE A 158 8.17 4.20 8.59
CA PHE A 158 9.51 4.27 8.01
C PHE A 158 10.14 2.88 7.86
N GLU A 159 10.09 2.06 8.91
CA GLU A 159 10.63 0.69 8.86
C GLU A 159 9.93 -0.16 7.80
N ALA A 160 8.61 -0.12 7.72
CA ALA A 160 7.85 -0.81 6.69
C ALA A 160 8.20 -0.33 5.28
N GLN A 161 8.34 1.00 5.09
CA GLN A 161 8.75 1.58 3.83
C GLN A 161 10.15 1.14 3.43
N GLN A 162 11.12 1.14 4.35
CA GLN A 162 12.48 0.68 4.09
C GLN A 162 12.53 -0.79 3.70
N ALA A 163 11.73 -1.64 4.36
CA ALA A 163 11.64 -3.06 4.02
C ALA A 163 11.13 -3.26 2.58
N VAL A 164 10.06 -2.55 2.20
CA VAL A 164 9.52 -2.60 0.83
C VAL A 164 10.49 -2.01 -0.18
N GLN A 165 11.12 -0.88 0.13
CA GLN A 165 12.13 -0.23 -0.71
C GLN A 165 13.30 -1.18 -1.02
N LYS A 166 13.81 -1.84 0.01
CA LYS A 166 14.89 -2.81 -0.14
C LYS A 166 14.49 -4.00 -1.01
N ALA A 167 13.27 -4.50 -0.85
CA ALA A 167 12.76 -5.63 -1.63
C ALA A 167 12.56 -5.30 -3.11
N LEU A 168 12.11 -4.09 -3.42
CA LEU A 168 11.82 -3.68 -4.80
C LEU A 168 13.04 -3.15 -5.55
N PHE A 169 13.93 -2.42 -4.86
CA PHE A 169 14.98 -1.64 -5.52
C PHE A 169 16.39 -1.92 -4.99
N GLY A 170 16.53 -2.88 -4.07
CA GLY A 170 17.82 -3.19 -3.42
C GLY A 170 18.13 -2.24 -2.26
N GLU A 171 19.35 -2.30 -1.73
CA GLU A 171 19.77 -1.45 -0.61
C GLU A 171 19.73 0.03 -1.03
N VAL A 172 18.96 0.83 -0.29
CA VAL A 172 18.98 2.29 -0.45
C VAL A 172 20.35 2.78 -0.01
N ALA A 173 21.04 3.51 -0.89
CA ALA A 173 22.21 4.28 -0.47
C ALA A 173 21.79 5.13 0.74
N LYS A 174 22.53 4.98 1.86
CA LYS A 174 22.27 5.71 3.10
C LYS A 174 22.09 7.21 2.74
N PRO A 175 21.04 7.90 3.19
CA PRO A 175 20.93 9.32 2.94
C PRO A 175 22.25 9.97 3.38
N ALA A 176 22.85 10.78 2.51
CA ALA A 176 24.04 11.53 2.88
C ALA A 176 23.70 12.31 4.17
N GLU A 177 24.49 12.12 5.19
CA GLU A 177 24.32 12.89 6.43
C GLU A 177 24.24 14.37 6.08
N PRO A 178 23.31 15.14 6.66
CA PRO A 178 23.25 16.56 6.40
C PRO A 178 24.62 17.15 6.72
N ARG A 179 25.28 17.71 5.70
CA ARG A 179 26.57 18.39 5.89
C ARG A 179 26.40 19.38 7.04
N ARG A 180 27.19 19.23 8.10
CA ARG A 180 27.22 20.21 9.18
C ARG A 180 27.56 21.56 8.55
N ALA A 181 26.66 22.52 8.71
CA ALA A 181 26.96 23.90 8.35
C ALA A 181 28.16 24.34 9.21
N GLY A 182 29.34 24.52 8.59
CA GLY A 182 30.52 25.01 9.29
C GLY A 182 31.88 24.54 8.76
N GLU A 183 32.00 23.78 7.67
CA GLU A 183 33.33 23.57 7.06
C GLU A 183 33.53 24.52 5.89
N LEU A 184 34.29 25.60 6.18
CA LEU A 184 34.87 26.50 5.18
C LEU A 184 36.04 25.76 4.53
N ILE A 185 35.89 25.32 3.27
CA ILE A 185 37.04 24.83 2.48
C ILE A 185 37.69 26.04 1.86
N ALA A 186 38.87 26.45 2.41
CA ALA A 186 39.77 27.36 1.69
C ALA A 186 40.48 26.57 0.60
N ALA A 187 40.43 27.12 -0.63
CA ALA A 187 41.16 26.64 -1.80
C ALA A 187 42.63 26.97 -1.70
#